data_0e4639b286a426646559a6bf034b652f
#
_entry.id   0e4639b286a426646559a6bf034b652f
#
_cell.length_a   1.000
_cell.length_b   1.000
_cell.length_c   1.000
_cell.angle_alpha   90.00
_cell.angle_beta   90.00
_cell.angle_gamma   90.00
#
_symmetry.space_group_name_H-M   'P 1'
#
loop_
_entity.id
_entity.type
_entity.pdbx_description
1 polymer ?
#
loop_
_entity_poly.entity_id
_entity_poly.type
_entity_poly.pdbx_seq_one_letter_code
_entity_poly.pdbx_strand_id
1 'polypeptide(L)'
;MRLKDQLMFVGMLILALSFAVCAQDRQVIDQKSITCKMDFFEAPTLPITGGIQVSPSSGAKWLTLQIFYTPTLSYEAGSGKRLRWLDDLSVSAHIIAPAKKEYGGSVLLSGTQVLWSVAEDGQTHQVFFAVPPQIFRRYCELNKFSRSVAQSFPVMVEFRNKNQVLLARYIH
;
A
#
# COMPACT_ATOMS: atom_id res chain seq x y z
N MET A 1 -54.55 11.95 6.94
CA MET A 1 -53.36 11.87 6.04
C MET A 1 -53.88 11.84 4.62
N ARG A 2 -53.63 12.88 3.81
CA ARG A 2 -54.23 13.01 2.47
C ARG A 2 -53.46 12.14 1.47
N LEU A 3 -54.18 11.54 0.53
CA LEU A 3 -53.65 10.64 -0.50
C LEU A 3 -52.41 11.22 -1.24
N LYS A 4 -52.39 12.55 -1.39
CA LYS A 4 -51.24 13.29 -1.96
C LYS A 4 -49.94 13.16 -1.16
N ASP A 5 -50.06 13.12 0.19
CA ASP A 5 -48.86 13.00 1.08
C ASP A 5 -48.27 11.61 1.01
N GLN A 6 -49.11 10.59 0.81
CA GLN A 6 -48.64 9.20 0.62
C GLN A 6 -47.93 9.00 -0.72
N LEU A 7 -48.43 9.60 -1.79
CA LEU A 7 -47.79 9.54 -3.12
C LEU A 7 -46.42 10.24 -3.14
N MET A 8 -46.31 11.36 -2.41
CA MET A 8 -45.04 12.10 -2.32
C MET A 8 -43.99 11.31 -1.52
N PHE A 9 -44.40 10.61 -0.46
CA PHE A 9 -43.51 9.78 0.35
C PHE A 9 -43.01 8.55 -0.40
N VAL A 10 -43.86 7.88 -1.18
CA VAL A 10 -43.50 6.73 -2.02
C VAL A 10 -42.55 7.16 -3.15
N GLY A 11 -42.80 8.33 -3.77
CA GLY A 11 -41.91 8.86 -4.81
C GLY A 11 -40.51 9.19 -4.27
N MET A 12 -40.43 9.77 -3.07
CA MET A 12 -39.16 10.11 -2.42
C MET A 12 -38.39 8.86 -1.96
N LEU A 13 -39.08 7.79 -1.55
CA LEU A 13 -38.48 6.51 -1.17
C LEU A 13 -37.93 5.78 -2.41
N ILE A 14 -38.61 5.83 -3.54
CA ILE A 14 -38.15 5.23 -4.80
C ILE A 14 -36.92 5.98 -5.36
N LEU A 15 -36.88 7.31 -5.24
CA LEU A 15 -35.71 8.11 -5.62
C LEU A 15 -34.49 7.79 -4.72
N ALA A 16 -34.69 7.65 -3.40
CA ALA A 16 -33.62 7.29 -2.47
C ALA A 16 -33.03 5.88 -2.73
N LEU A 17 -33.87 4.92 -3.10
CA LEU A 17 -33.46 3.57 -3.48
C LEU A 17 -32.69 3.53 -4.81
N SER A 18 -32.98 4.44 -5.74
CA SER A 18 -32.30 4.51 -7.05
C SER A 18 -30.85 5.01 -6.94
N PHE A 19 -30.53 5.80 -5.93
CA PHE A 19 -29.15 6.23 -5.66
C PHE A 19 -28.28 5.18 -4.94
N ALA A 20 -28.90 4.19 -4.31
CA ALA A 20 -28.17 3.12 -3.60
C ALA A 20 -27.69 1.98 -4.53
N VAL A 21 -28.12 1.94 -5.79
CA VAL A 21 -27.83 0.83 -6.73
C VAL A 21 -26.58 1.08 -7.61
N CYS A 22 -25.97 2.27 -7.59
CA CYS A 22 -24.88 2.62 -8.50
C CYS A 22 -23.46 2.63 -7.94
N ALA A 23 -23.23 2.03 -6.78
CA ALA A 23 -21.87 1.82 -6.28
C ALA A 23 -21.63 0.33 -5.97
N GLN A 24 -21.76 -0.53 -6.97
CA GLN A 24 -20.95 -1.76 -6.94
C GLN A 24 -19.51 -1.29 -7.07
N ASP A 25 -18.83 -1.13 -5.92
CA ASP A 25 -17.40 -0.86 -5.84
C ASP A 25 -16.71 -1.97 -6.64
N ARG A 26 -16.34 -1.62 -7.87
CA ARG A 26 -15.61 -2.52 -8.74
C ARG A 26 -14.30 -2.85 -8.02
N GLN A 27 -14.12 -4.09 -7.68
CA GLN A 27 -12.86 -4.57 -7.12
C GLN A 27 -11.75 -4.39 -8.16
N VAL A 28 -10.98 -3.34 -8.00
CA VAL A 28 -9.92 -2.94 -8.94
C VAL A 28 -8.62 -3.67 -8.65
N ILE A 29 -8.39 -4.03 -7.39
CA ILE A 29 -7.24 -4.82 -6.94
C ILE A 29 -7.78 -6.06 -6.25
N ASP A 30 -7.30 -7.23 -6.64
CA ASP A 30 -7.63 -8.46 -5.93
C ASP A 30 -6.95 -8.47 -4.56
N GLN A 31 -7.74 -8.28 -3.51
CA GLN A 31 -7.26 -8.23 -2.13
C GLN A 31 -6.54 -9.52 -1.72
N LYS A 32 -6.91 -10.67 -2.26
CA LYS A 32 -6.28 -11.96 -1.96
C LYS A 32 -4.92 -12.11 -2.63
N SER A 33 -4.64 -11.34 -3.68
CA SER A 33 -3.35 -11.33 -4.37
C SER A 33 -2.28 -10.54 -3.63
N ILE A 34 -2.68 -9.70 -2.65
CA ILE A 34 -1.74 -8.84 -1.94
C ILE A 34 -0.89 -9.70 -1.01
N THR A 35 0.41 -9.65 -1.23
CA THR A 35 1.38 -10.30 -0.36
C THR A 35 2.53 -9.36 -0.04
N CYS A 36 3.09 -9.48 1.17
CA CYS A 36 4.19 -8.66 1.63
C CYS A 36 5.39 -9.53 2.01
N LYS A 37 6.59 -9.08 1.63
CA LYS A 37 7.84 -9.70 2.05
C LYS A 37 8.70 -8.62 2.69
N MET A 38 9.13 -8.85 3.93
CA MET A 38 10.08 -7.98 4.63
C MET A 38 11.39 -8.69 4.85
N ASP A 39 12.48 -7.96 4.68
CA ASP A 39 13.83 -8.46 4.94
C ASP A 39 14.78 -7.33 5.30
N PHE A 40 15.87 -7.68 6.01
CA PHE A 40 17.00 -6.80 6.23
C PHE A 40 18.11 -7.13 5.24
N PHE A 41 18.59 -6.14 4.52
CA PHE A 41 19.72 -6.32 3.60
C PHE A 41 20.81 -5.27 3.85
N GLU A 42 22.03 -5.60 3.49
CA GLU A 42 23.16 -4.67 3.50
C GLU A 42 23.09 -3.78 2.26
N ALA A 43 23.27 -2.47 2.45
CA ALA A 43 23.31 -1.57 1.31
C ALA A 43 24.48 -1.97 0.39
N PRO A 44 24.28 -2.01 -0.93
CA PRO A 44 25.35 -2.25 -1.85
C PRO A 44 26.40 -1.15 -1.70
N THR A 45 27.68 -1.55 -1.72
CA THR A 45 28.79 -0.60 -1.76
C THR A 45 28.78 0.03 -3.16
N LEU A 46 28.47 1.32 -3.25
CA LEU A 46 28.55 2.03 -4.50
C LEU A 46 30.02 2.41 -4.74
N PRO A 47 30.67 1.97 -5.82
CA PRO A 47 31.97 2.47 -6.21
C PRO A 47 31.82 3.92 -6.63
N ILE A 48 32.30 4.86 -5.82
CA ILE A 48 32.37 6.27 -6.20
C ILE A 48 33.63 6.44 -7.01
N THR A 49 33.47 6.79 -8.27
CA THR A 49 34.58 7.16 -9.17
C THR A 49 35.24 8.42 -8.58
N GLY A 50 36.45 8.30 -8.04
CA GLY A 50 37.17 9.42 -7.41
C GLY A 50 37.88 9.08 -6.10
N GLY A 51 37.98 7.81 -5.74
CA GLY A 51 38.87 7.35 -4.66
C GLY A 51 38.36 7.51 -3.22
N ILE A 52 37.17 8.05 -3.00
CA ILE A 52 36.52 8.05 -1.69
C ILE A 52 35.57 6.88 -1.64
N GLN A 53 36.00 5.78 -1.04
CA GLN A 53 35.11 4.68 -0.69
C GLN A 53 34.27 5.13 0.53
N VAL A 54 33.02 5.54 0.29
CA VAL A 54 32.04 5.59 1.35
C VAL A 54 31.55 4.16 1.58
N SER A 55 32.32 3.40 2.36
CA SER A 55 31.83 2.13 2.86
C SER A 55 30.65 2.43 3.76
N PRO A 56 29.44 1.91 3.50
CA PRO A 56 28.39 1.93 4.51
C PRO A 56 29.00 1.30 5.76
N SER A 57 28.85 1.95 6.91
CA SER A 57 29.37 1.43 8.18
C SER A 57 29.02 -0.05 8.26
N SER A 58 30.04 -0.93 8.35
CA SER A 58 29.89 -2.38 8.38
C SER A 58 28.78 -2.79 9.34
N GLY A 59 27.77 -3.51 8.88
CA GLY A 59 26.64 -3.94 9.65
C GLY A 59 25.40 -3.02 9.63
N ALA A 60 25.38 -1.92 8.87
CA ALA A 60 24.18 -1.11 8.69
C ALA A 60 23.22 -1.78 7.71
N LYS A 61 22.10 -2.26 8.21
CA LYS A 61 21.09 -2.95 7.38
C LYS A 61 19.87 -2.08 7.14
N TRP A 62 19.40 -2.07 5.89
CA TRP A 62 18.14 -1.48 5.47
C TRP A 62 17.02 -2.48 5.71
N LEU A 63 15.86 -2.02 6.20
CA LEU A 63 14.64 -2.82 6.12
C LEU A 63 13.99 -2.56 4.77
N THR A 64 13.64 -3.64 4.07
CA THR A 64 12.86 -3.58 2.84
C THR A 64 11.49 -4.19 3.03
N LEU A 65 10.51 -3.58 2.41
CA LEU A 65 9.17 -4.12 2.25
C LEU A 65 8.86 -4.20 0.76
N GLN A 66 8.67 -5.42 0.28
CA GLN A 66 8.20 -5.72 -1.07
C GLN A 66 6.73 -6.06 -1.00
N ILE A 67 5.91 -5.33 -1.74
CA ILE A 67 4.46 -5.52 -1.82
C ILE A 67 4.14 -6.00 -3.22
N PHE A 68 3.55 -7.18 -3.32
CA PHE A 68 3.05 -7.74 -4.57
C PHE A 68 1.54 -7.62 -4.58
N TYR A 69 0.96 -7.28 -5.72
CA TYR A 69 -0.49 -7.13 -5.91
C TYR A 69 -0.85 -7.37 -7.37
N THR A 70 -2.11 -7.75 -7.61
CA THR A 70 -2.61 -8.01 -8.96
C THR A 70 -3.84 -7.14 -9.21
N PRO A 71 -3.75 -6.16 -10.14
CA PRO A 71 -4.92 -5.44 -10.61
C PRO A 71 -5.88 -6.40 -11.31
N THR A 72 -7.18 -6.20 -11.14
CA THR A 72 -8.18 -7.00 -11.82
C THR A 72 -8.15 -6.72 -13.32
N LEU A 73 -8.04 -7.77 -14.15
CA LEU A 73 -8.06 -7.63 -15.61
C LEU A 73 -9.33 -6.91 -16.08
N SER A 74 -9.16 -5.83 -16.81
CA SER A 74 -10.28 -5.04 -17.29
C SER A 74 -9.99 -4.30 -18.59
N TYR A 75 -11.02 -4.20 -19.43
CA TYR A 75 -10.96 -3.52 -20.72
C TYR A 75 -11.87 -2.30 -20.75
N GLU A 76 -11.50 -1.31 -21.57
CA GLU A 76 -12.34 -0.16 -21.85
C GLU A 76 -13.62 -0.61 -22.59
N ALA A 77 -14.77 -0.07 -22.18
CA ALA A 77 -16.05 -0.38 -22.81
C ALA A 77 -16.02 0.04 -24.30
N GLY A 78 -16.39 -0.88 -25.19
CA GLY A 78 -16.44 -0.61 -26.63
C GLY A 78 -15.09 -0.60 -27.36
N SER A 79 -13.98 -0.80 -26.68
CA SER A 79 -12.62 -0.71 -27.25
C SER A 79 -12.01 -2.06 -27.66
N GLY A 80 -12.76 -3.14 -27.57
CA GLY A 80 -12.26 -4.49 -27.82
C GLY A 80 -11.33 -4.98 -26.71
N LYS A 81 -10.01 -5.04 -26.97
CA LYS A 81 -9.00 -5.54 -26.01
C LYS A 81 -8.15 -4.44 -25.38
N ARG A 82 -8.56 -3.18 -25.44
CA ARG A 82 -7.79 -2.10 -24.85
C ARG A 82 -7.91 -2.15 -23.33
N LEU A 83 -6.77 -2.33 -22.64
CA LEU A 83 -6.70 -2.37 -21.19
C LEU A 83 -7.09 -1.03 -20.56
N ARG A 84 -7.73 -1.08 -19.40
CA ARG A 84 -7.93 0.09 -18.55
C ARG A 84 -6.67 0.36 -17.74
N TRP A 85 -6.55 1.59 -17.29
CA TRP A 85 -5.44 2.06 -16.48
C TRP A 85 -5.94 2.65 -15.16
N LEU A 86 -5.16 2.43 -14.12
CA LEU A 86 -5.30 3.08 -12.82
C LEU A 86 -4.32 4.24 -12.77
N ASP A 87 -4.83 5.45 -12.85
CA ASP A 87 -4.01 6.63 -12.71
C ASP A 87 -3.91 7.04 -11.24
N ASP A 88 -2.72 7.54 -10.85
CA ASP A 88 -2.41 8.02 -9.50
C ASP A 88 -2.76 7.01 -8.40
N LEU A 89 -2.41 5.74 -8.61
CA LEU A 89 -2.54 4.71 -7.59
C LEU A 89 -1.59 5.01 -6.43
N SER A 90 -2.14 5.36 -5.28
CA SER A 90 -1.39 5.60 -4.06
C SER A 90 -1.27 4.30 -3.26
N VAL A 91 -0.04 3.90 -2.94
CA VAL A 91 0.27 2.75 -2.08
C VAL A 91 0.91 3.28 -0.81
N SER A 92 0.25 3.10 0.32
CA SER A 92 0.76 3.49 1.65
C SER A 92 1.12 2.25 2.44
N ALA A 93 2.30 2.25 3.03
CA ALA A 93 2.78 1.19 3.90
C ALA A 93 3.01 1.73 5.32
N HIS A 94 2.57 0.97 6.31
CA HIS A 94 2.70 1.27 7.73
C HIS A 94 3.27 0.04 8.43
N ILE A 95 4.43 0.21 9.08
CA ILE A 95 5.15 -0.87 9.78
C ILE A 95 5.28 -0.46 11.24
N ILE A 96 4.93 -1.34 12.18
CA ILE A 96 5.16 -1.14 13.60
C ILE A 96 6.43 -1.88 13.98
N ALA A 97 7.47 -1.14 14.37
CA ALA A 97 8.73 -1.71 14.83
C ALA A 97 8.90 -1.50 16.34
N PRO A 98 9.61 -2.43 17.05
CA PRO A 98 9.98 -2.23 18.44
C PRO A 98 10.83 -0.96 18.60
N ALA A 99 10.45 -0.10 19.53
CA ALA A 99 11.17 1.13 19.80
C ALA A 99 11.84 1.10 21.18
N LYS A 100 12.80 1.99 21.39
CA LYS A 100 13.39 2.23 22.69
C LYS A 100 12.32 2.69 23.68
N LYS A 101 12.51 2.37 24.95
CA LYS A 101 11.54 2.70 26.03
C LYS A 101 11.19 4.18 26.07
N GLU A 102 12.12 5.06 25.76
CA GLU A 102 11.94 6.52 25.69
C GLU A 102 10.90 6.95 24.63
N TYR A 103 10.63 6.09 23.63
CA TYR A 103 9.62 6.32 22.58
C TYR A 103 8.36 5.47 22.76
N GLY A 104 8.11 4.97 23.98
CA GLY A 104 6.87 4.24 24.31
C GLY A 104 6.84 2.77 23.85
N GLY A 105 8.00 2.16 23.52
CA GLY A 105 8.13 0.73 23.21
C GLY A 105 7.78 0.33 21.78
N SER A 106 7.15 1.21 20.98
CA SER A 106 6.90 0.96 19.55
C SER A 106 6.98 2.25 18.73
N VAL A 107 7.38 2.13 17.48
CA VAL A 107 7.43 3.23 16.52
C VAL A 107 6.71 2.84 15.23
N LEU A 108 5.89 3.75 14.72
CA LEU A 108 5.22 3.61 13.42
C LEU A 108 6.11 4.19 12.32
N LEU A 109 6.53 3.33 11.40
CA LEU A 109 7.24 3.71 10.18
C LEU A 109 6.23 3.76 9.04
N SER A 110 6.06 4.92 8.41
CA SER A 110 5.08 5.10 7.34
C SER A 110 5.73 5.66 6.09
N GLY A 111 5.27 5.19 4.94
CA GLY A 111 5.68 5.71 3.64
C GLY A 111 4.54 5.58 2.63
N THR A 112 4.52 6.49 1.65
CA THR A 112 3.55 6.47 0.56
C THR A 112 4.27 6.65 -0.76
N GLN A 113 3.88 5.86 -1.75
CA GLN A 113 4.35 5.95 -3.12
C GLN A 113 3.15 6.12 -4.06
N VAL A 114 3.25 7.03 -5.01
CA VAL A 114 2.24 7.24 -6.04
C VAL A 114 2.74 6.65 -7.35
N LEU A 115 1.97 5.74 -7.92
CA LEU A 115 2.21 5.12 -9.21
C LEU A 115 1.34 5.84 -10.24
N TRP A 116 1.96 6.53 -11.19
CA TRP A 116 1.28 7.41 -12.14
C TRP A 116 0.25 6.69 -13.02
N SER A 117 0.59 5.47 -13.47
CA SER A 117 -0.30 4.69 -14.31
C SER A 117 0.02 3.21 -14.18
N VAL A 118 -0.96 2.41 -13.79
CA VAL A 118 -0.85 0.96 -13.62
C VAL A 118 -1.88 0.28 -14.50
N ALA A 119 -1.45 -0.65 -15.37
CA ALA A 119 -2.35 -1.39 -16.22
C ALA A 119 -3.24 -2.34 -15.41
N GLU A 120 -4.53 -2.39 -15.75
CA GLU A 120 -5.45 -3.41 -15.25
C GLU A 120 -5.32 -4.69 -16.10
N ASP A 121 -4.15 -5.31 -16.08
CA ASP A 121 -3.74 -6.40 -16.96
C ASP A 121 -3.87 -7.80 -16.35
N GLY A 122 -4.26 -7.88 -15.08
CA GLY A 122 -4.33 -9.12 -14.33
C GLY A 122 -2.97 -9.74 -14.01
N GLN A 123 -1.86 -8.99 -14.21
CA GLN A 123 -0.52 -9.45 -13.89
C GLN A 123 -0.11 -9.00 -12.49
N THR A 124 0.88 -9.67 -11.92
CA THR A 124 1.43 -9.27 -10.62
C THR A 124 2.38 -8.10 -10.78
N HIS A 125 2.07 -7.01 -10.10
CA HIS A 125 2.90 -5.82 -9.97
C HIS A 125 3.62 -5.80 -8.62
N GLN A 126 4.67 -4.98 -8.51
CA GLN A 126 5.46 -4.87 -7.29
C GLN A 126 5.70 -3.41 -6.94
N VAL A 127 5.59 -3.11 -5.63
CA VAL A 127 6.01 -1.84 -5.02
C VAL A 127 7.05 -2.13 -3.95
N PHE A 128 8.04 -1.27 -3.84
CA PHE A 128 9.17 -1.45 -2.96
C PHE A 128 9.35 -0.24 -2.04
N PHE A 129 9.44 -0.49 -0.74
CA PHE A 129 9.80 0.50 0.27
C PHE A 129 11.12 0.11 0.94
N ALA A 130 11.92 1.11 1.27
CA ALA A 130 13.17 0.92 2.00
C ALA A 130 13.25 1.88 3.18
N VAL A 131 13.55 1.36 4.36
CA VAL A 131 13.79 2.16 5.57
C VAL A 131 15.28 2.16 5.87
N PRO A 132 15.91 3.33 5.91
CA PRO A 132 17.35 3.43 6.10
C PRO A 132 17.78 3.04 7.53
N PRO A 133 19.01 2.52 7.70
CA PRO A 133 19.50 2.03 9.00
C PRO A 133 19.56 3.10 10.09
N GLN A 134 19.66 4.37 9.71
CA GLN A 134 19.67 5.50 10.66
C GLN A 134 18.39 5.60 11.48
N ILE A 135 17.25 5.26 10.86
CA ILE A 135 15.94 5.24 11.52
C ILE A 135 15.94 4.20 12.64
N PHE A 136 16.45 2.99 12.36
CA PHE A 136 16.54 1.94 13.39
C PHE A 136 17.49 2.29 14.50
N ARG A 137 18.67 2.85 14.20
CA ARG A 137 19.64 3.28 15.21
C ARG A 137 19.08 4.35 16.15
N ARG A 138 18.27 5.26 15.60
CA ARG A 138 17.70 6.38 16.34
C ARG A 138 16.52 5.97 17.21
N TYR A 139 15.57 5.25 16.66
CA TYR A 139 14.25 5.04 17.26
C TYR A 139 14.01 3.62 17.75
N CYS A 140 14.62 2.62 17.13
CA CYS A 140 14.33 1.23 17.42
C CYS A 140 15.35 0.59 18.33
N GLU A 141 14.88 -0.42 19.09
CA GLU A 141 15.73 -1.29 19.91
C GLU A 141 15.72 -2.69 19.29
N LEU A 142 16.64 -2.93 18.36
CA LEU A 142 16.77 -4.21 17.67
C LEU A 142 18.11 -4.86 18.02
N ASN A 143 18.04 -6.05 18.63
CA ASN A 143 19.22 -6.84 18.97
C ASN A 143 19.80 -7.60 17.77
N LYS A 144 18.96 -7.89 16.77
CA LYS A 144 19.32 -8.63 15.56
C LYS A 144 18.61 -8.08 14.33
N PHE A 145 19.32 -8.07 13.21
CA PHE A 145 18.80 -7.68 11.90
C PHE A 145 18.74 -8.94 11.02
N SER A 146 17.66 -9.70 11.15
CA SER A 146 17.44 -10.92 10.38
C SER A 146 16.06 -10.87 9.71
N ARG A 147 15.90 -11.70 8.67
CA ARG A 147 14.62 -11.85 7.97
C ARG A 147 13.48 -12.24 8.89
N SER A 148 13.70 -13.15 9.83
CA SER A 148 12.68 -13.57 10.80
C SER A 148 12.22 -12.43 11.71
N VAL A 149 13.14 -11.54 12.12
CA VAL A 149 12.80 -10.33 12.88
C VAL A 149 12.01 -9.36 12.00
N ALA A 150 12.44 -9.11 10.76
CA ALA A 150 11.69 -8.26 9.84
C ALA A 150 10.24 -8.75 9.64
N GLN A 151 10.08 -10.05 9.41
CA GLN A 151 8.78 -10.67 9.18
C GLN A 151 7.87 -10.71 10.42
N SER A 152 8.39 -10.47 11.62
CA SER A 152 7.59 -10.37 12.84
C SER A 152 6.95 -8.99 13.05
N PHE A 153 7.31 -7.98 12.25
CA PHE A 153 6.73 -6.65 12.39
C PHE A 153 5.32 -6.61 11.81
N PRO A 154 4.33 -6.12 12.57
CA PRO A 154 3.01 -5.84 12.01
C PRO A 154 3.12 -4.86 10.86
N VAL A 155 2.45 -5.19 9.76
CA VAL A 155 2.41 -4.34 8.56
C VAL A 155 0.98 -4.15 8.09
N MET A 156 0.64 -2.92 7.72
CA MET A 156 -0.58 -2.57 7.02
C MET A 156 -0.22 -1.88 5.71
N VAL A 157 -0.88 -2.29 4.64
CA VAL A 157 -0.74 -1.67 3.31
C VAL A 157 -2.12 -1.25 2.82
N GLU A 158 -2.22 -0.03 2.31
CA GLU A 158 -3.43 0.52 1.72
C GLU A 158 -3.18 0.96 0.29
N PHE A 159 -4.14 0.62 -0.57
CA PHE A 159 -4.18 1.07 -1.96
C PHE A 159 -5.34 2.04 -2.11
N ARG A 160 -5.06 3.24 -2.62
CA ARG A 160 -6.06 4.28 -2.83
C ARG A 160 -5.96 4.85 -4.24
N ASN A 161 -7.11 5.20 -4.81
CA ASN A 161 -7.14 5.89 -6.09
C ASN A 161 -6.84 7.39 -5.93
N LYS A 162 -6.80 8.12 -7.05
CA LYS A 162 -6.60 9.58 -7.09
C LYS A 162 -7.56 10.38 -6.20
N ASN A 163 -8.75 9.87 -5.96
CA ASN A 163 -9.76 10.51 -5.11
C ASN A 163 -9.64 10.08 -3.64
N GLN A 164 -8.56 9.41 -3.25
CA GLN A 164 -8.30 8.88 -1.91
C GLN A 164 -9.29 7.78 -1.46
N VAL A 165 -10.06 7.21 -2.38
CA VAL A 165 -10.94 6.07 -2.10
C VAL A 165 -10.10 4.83 -1.89
N LEU A 166 -10.35 4.10 -0.80
CA LEU A 166 -9.68 2.85 -0.49
C LEU A 166 -10.11 1.77 -1.49
N LEU A 167 -9.15 1.21 -2.22
CA LEU A 167 -9.37 0.13 -3.19
C LEU A 167 -9.11 -1.25 -2.58
N ALA A 168 -8.07 -1.36 -1.76
CA ALA A 168 -7.71 -2.60 -1.07
C ALA A 168 -6.88 -2.29 0.18
N ARG A 169 -6.90 -3.24 1.15
CA ARG A 169 -6.08 -3.18 2.38
C ARG A 169 -5.55 -4.56 2.71
N TYR A 170 -4.29 -4.61 3.09
CA TYR A 170 -3.62 -5.80 3.62
C TYR A 170 -3.15 -5.54 5.05
N ILE A 171 -3.33 -6.52 5.94
CA ILE A 171 -2.86 -6.46 7.33
C ILE A 171 -2.21 -7.82 7.66
N HIS A 172 -1.01 -7.77 8.22
CA HIS A 172 -0.25 -8.94 8.65
C HIS A 172 0.18 -8.80 10.10
#